data_7cb3dbc8d95a537b79b4e25d2960591c
#
_entry.id   7cb3dbc8d95a537b79b4e25d2960591c
#
_cell.length_a   1.000
_cell.length_b   1.000
_cell.length_c   1.000
_cell.angle_alpha   90.00
_cell.angle_beta   90.00
_cell.angle_gamma   90.00
#
_symmetry.space_group_name_H-M   'P 1'
#
loop_
_entity.id
_entity.type
_entity.pdbx_description
1 polymer ?
#
loop_
_entity_poly.entity_id
_entity_poly.type
_entity_poly.pdbx_seq_one_letter_code
_entity_poly.pdbx_strand_id
1 'polypeptide(L)'
;MILVPLHAFGTRYDLPAPLYLFLIGAGAVVFVSFLLVLRRPVARVQPTGDDLPPVPQTPSWPGWLMVLLALILVAGGLFGSQSTPDNVVVTAVWLVFWIAVPISVAIVGNYWPYISPLNVVARLVGPRARLAWPRSWGYWPATILFFLFACGELIFNGVTTSPAGAAEVILAYGVLNAVMAALFGA
;
A
#
# COMPACT_ATOMS: atom_id res chain seq x y z
N MET A 1 24.65 8.41 -23.70
CA MET A 1 23.53 9.19 -23.09
C MET A 1 23.07 8.36 -21.90
N ILE A 2 23.47 8.72 -20.68
CA ILE A 2 23.13 7.96 -19.46
C ILE A 2 21.70 8.39 -19.10
N LEU A 3 20.74 7.46 -19.28
CA LEU A 3 19.39 7.63 -18.76
C LEU A 3 19.47 7.54 -17.25
N VAL A 4 19.42 8.68 -16.57
CA VAL A 4 19.22 8.73 -15.12
C VAL A 4 17.81 8.21 -14.85
N PRO A 5 17.62 7.14 -14.05
CA PRO A 5 16.32 6.66 -13.72
C PRO A 5 15.57 7.73 -12.92
N LEU A 6 14.50 8.23 -13.49
CA LEU A 6 13.58 9.15 -12.85
C LEU A 6 12.56 8.31 -12.08
N HIS A 7 12.26 8.65 -10.83
CA HIS A 7 11.24 7.93 -10.06
C HIS A 7 9.82 8.16 -10.60
N ALA A 8 8.80 7.54 -10.00
CA ALA A 8 7.44 7.31 -10.48
C ALA A 8 6.76 8.40 -11.32
N PHE A 9 7.17 9.65 -11.23
CA PHE A 9 6.57 10.75 -11.98
C PHE A 9 7.35 11.18 -13.23
N GLY A 10 8.39 10.44 -13.61
CA GLY A 10 9.03 10.38 -14.95
C GLY A 10 9.50 11.67 -15.61
N THR A 11 9.11 12.83 -15.14
CA THR A 11 9.48 14.13 -15.66
C THR A 11 10.27 14.91 -14.64
N ARG A 12 11.39 15.47 -15.06
CA ARG A 12 12.14 16.42 -14.27
C ARG A 12 11.30 17.70 -14.16
N TYR A 13 10.56 17.81 -13.05
CA TYR A 13 10.02 19.10 -12.68
C TYR A 13 11.16 19.94 -12.13
N ASP A 14 11.53 21.00 -12.82
CA ASP A 14 12.33 22.05 -12.22
C ASP A 14 11.46 22.70 -11.16
N LEU A 15 11.72 22.34 -9.91
CA LEU A 15 10.98 22.83 -8.77
C LEU A 15 11.11 24.36 -8.72
N PRO A 16 10.01 25.11 -8.59
CA PRO A 16 10.03 26.57 -8.57
C PRO A 16 10.75 27.17 -7.37
N ALA A 17 11.28 26.30 -6.49
CA ALA A 17 11.99 26.68 -5.28
C ALA A 17 13.40 26.03 -5.24
N PRO A 18 14.41 26.70 -4.66
CA PRO A 18 15.74 26.16 -4.50
C PRO A 18 15.74 24.86 -3.67
N LEU A 19 16.60 23.90 -4.04
CA LEU A 19 16.72 22.59 -3.40
C LEU A 19 16.85 22.65 -1.86
N TYR A 20 17.57 23.64 -1.34
CA TYR A 20 17.76 23.78 0.11
C TYR A 20 16.45 24.02 0.87
N LEU A 21 15.45 24.69 0.27
CA LEU A 21 14.14 24.87 0.89
C LEU A 21 13.39 23.54 1.04
N PHE A 22 13.52 22.63 0.07
CA PHE A 22 12.97 21.30 0.18
C PHE A 22 13.66 20.48 1.27
N LEU A 23 14.99 20.55 1.32
CA LEU A 23 15.76 19.85 2.35
C LEU A 23 15.42 20.36 3.76
N ILE A 24 15.32 21.69 3.94
CA ILE A 24 14.93 22.30 5.20
C ILE A 24 13.48 21.93 5.55
N GLY A 25 12.57 22.02 4.58
CA GLY A 25 11.15 21.68 4.78
C GLY A 25 10.98 20.21 5.14
N ALA A 26 11.57 19.30 4.40
CA ALA A 26 11.53 17.87 4.68
C ALA A 26 12.16 17.55 6.05
N GLY A 27 13.33 18.12 6.34
CA GLY A 27 14.01 17.96 7.63
C GLY A 27 13.17 18.48 8.79
N ALA A 28 12.53 19.65 8.63
CA ALA A 28 11.65 20.22 9.65
C ALA A 28 10.42 19.34 9.91
N VAL A 29 9.77 18.83 8.86
CA VAL A 29 8.62 17.91 8.99
C VAL A 29 9.01 16.64 9.73
N VAL A 30 10.12 16.00 9.35
CA VAL A 30 10.64 14.80 10.02
C VAL A 30 10.95 15.12 11.49
N PHE A 31 11.68 16.19 11.76
CA PHE A 31 12.04 16.60 13.13
C PHE A 31 10.82 16.86 14.01
N VAL A 32 9.84 17.64 13.51
CA VAL A 32 8.60 17.93 14.24
C VAL A 32 7.79 16.64 14.47
N SER A 33 7.71 15.76 13.48
CA SER A 33 7.04 14.46 13.62
C SER A 33 7.64 13.63 14.75
N PHE A 34 8.98 13.52 14.80
CA PHE A 34 9.65 12.84 15.89
C PHE A 34 9.42 13.49 17.25
N LEU A 35 9.49 14.82 17.35
CA LEU A 35 9.20 15.53 18.59
C LEU A 35 7.77 15.28 19.08
N LEU A 36 6.79 15.27 18.19
CA LEU A 36 5.40 14.97 18.54
C LEU A 36 5.22 13.53 19.03
N VAL A 37 5.89 12.57 18.39
CA VAL A 37 5.86 11.17 18.83
C VAL A 37 6.53 11.01 20.19
N LEU A 38 7.69 11.64 20.41
CA LEU A 38 8.42 11.55 21.68
C LEU A 38 7.66 12.20 22.85
N ARG A 39 6.86 13.25 22.57
CA ARG A 39 6.04 13.93 23.58
C ARG A 39 4.73 13.20 23.91
N ARG A 40 4.30 12.27 23.08
CA ARG A 40 3.14 11.44 23.41
C ARG A 40 3.57 10.42 24.47
N PRO A 41 2.90 10.39 25.65
CA PRO A 41 3.13 9.29 26.56
C PRO A 41 2.83 8.01 25.79
N VAL A 42 3.84 7.16 25.66
CA VAL A 42 3.65 5.81 25.15
C VAL A 42 2.78 5.12 26.19
N ALA A 43 1.47 5.23 26.03
CA ALA A 43 0.58 4.29 26.67
C ALA A 43 1.07 2.92 26.15
N ARG A 44 1.72 2.16 27.01
CA ARG A 44 1.95 0.74 26.80
C ARG A 44 0.60 0.04 26.89
N VAL A 45 -0.26 0.33 25.95
CA VAL A 45 -1.36 -0.54 25.63
C VAL A 45 -0.66 -1.70 24.94
N GLN A 46 -0.28 -2.72 25.71
CA GLN A 46 -0.21 -4.05 25.13
C GLN A 46 -1.66 -4.36 24.77
N PRO A 47 -2.02 -4.42 23.49
CA PRO A 47 -3.34 -4.89 23.14
C PRO A 47 -3.40 -6.34 23.66
N THR A 48 -4.08 -6.56 24.75
CA THR A 48 -4.64 -7.87 25.03
C THR A 48 -5.52 -8.16 23.83
N GLY A 49 -5.47 -9.37 23.29
CA GLY A 49 -6.18 -9.69 22.03
C GLY A 49 -7.66 -9.27 22.00
N ASP A 50 -8.24 -8.93 23.15
CA ASP A 50 -9.61 -8.45 23.32
C ASP A 50 -9.81 -6.94 23.05
N ASP A 51 -8.71 -6.16 22.99
CA ASP A 51 -8.75 -4.69 22.75
C ASP A 51 -8.64 -4.29 21.29
N LEU A 52 -8.46 -5.26 20.38
CA LEU A 52 -8.45 -4.98 18.95
C LEU A 52 -9.90 -4.70 18.49
N PRO A 53 -10.10 -3.60 17.73
CA PRO A 53 -11.44 -3.35 17.18
C PRO A 53 -11.87 -4.59 16.37
N PRO A 54 -13.12 -5.04 16.58
CA PRO A 54 -13.60 -6.25 15.93
C PRO A 54 -13.49 -6.08 14.41
N VAL A 55 -12.71 -6.95 13.78
CA VAL A 55 -12.66 -7.00 12.32
C VAL A 55 -14.04 -7.44 11.83
N PRO A 56 -14.67 -6.73 10.89
CA PRO A 56 -16.00 -7.08 10.40
C PRO A 56 -16.06 -8.56 10.00
N GLN A 57 -16.98 -9.33 10.57
CA GLN A 57 -17.07 -10.78 10.34
C GLN A 57 -17.50 -11.12 8.90
N THR A 58 -18.22 -10.22 8.25
CA THR A 58 -18.67 -10.38 6.86
C THR A 58 -18.04 -9.34 5.95
N PRO A 59 -17.76 -9.69 4.69
CA PRO A 59 -17.32 -8.71 3.70
C PRO A 59 -18.37 -7.60 3.57
N SER A 60 -17.92 -6.35 3.74
CA SER A 60 -18.80 -5.19 3.57
C SER A 60 -19.03 -4.91 2.09
N TRP A 61 -20.17 -4.28 1.74
CA TRP A 61 -20.42 -3.84 0.37
C TRP A 61 -19.34 -2.86 -0.16
N PRO A 62 -18.75 -1.95 0.65
CA PRO A 62 -17.63 -1.12 0.17
C PRO A 62 -16.38 -1.95 -0.14
N GLY A 63 -16.12 -3.03 0.60
CA GLY A 63 -15.03 -3.95 0.29
C GLY A 63 -15.22 -4.60 -1.09
N TRP A 64 -16.42 -5.05 -1.43
CA TRP A 64 -16.72 -5.58 -2.77
C TRP A 64 -16.59 -4.55 -3.87
N LEU A 65 -16.99 -3.29 -3.60
CA LEU A 65 -16.77 -2.19 -4.54
C LEU A 65 -15.27 -1.99 -4.78
N MET A 66 -14.44 -2.06 -3.75
CA MET A 66 -12.98 -1.95 -3.90
C MET A 66 -12.35 -3.14 -4.64
N VAL A 67 -12.90 -4.35 -4.50
CA VAL A 67 -12.49 -5.50 -5.32
C VAL A 67 -12.81 -5.22 -6.80
N LEU A 68 -14.01 -4.74 -7.10
CA LEU A 68 -14.40 -4.38 -8.47
C LEU A 68 -13.50 -3.29 -9.04
N LEU A 69 -13.22 -2.23 -8.28
CA LEU A 69 -12.30 -1.17 -8.69
C LEU A 69 -10.88 -1.70 -8.94
N ALA A 70 -10.37 -2.57 -8.07
CA ALA A 70 -9.07 -3.20 -8.27
C ALA A 70 -9.03 -4.02 -9.56
N LEU A 71 -10.09 -4.78 -9.86
CA LEU A 71 -10.18 -5.56 -11.11
C LEU A 71 -10.26 -4.65 -12.34
N ILE A 72 -10.99 -3.54 -12.26
CA ILE A 72 -11.04 -2.54 -13.34
C ILE A 72 -9.67 -1.91 -13.56
N LEU A 73 -8.95 -1.56 -12.48
CA LEU A 73 -7.60 -1.01 -12.59
C LEU A 73 -6.64 -2.02 -13.21
N VAL A 74 -6.70 -3.29 -12.79
CA VAL A 74 -5.89 -4.36 -13.38
C VAL A 74 -6.20 -4.52 -14.86
N ALA A 75 -7.47 -4.59 -15.23
CA ALA A 75 -7.88 -4.70 -16.64
C ALA A 75 -7.43 -3.47 -17.45
N GLY A 76 -7.59 -2.27 -16.90
CA GLY A 76 -7.12 -1.03 -17.54
C GLY A 76 -5.61 -0.97 -17.70
N GLY A 77 -4.85 -1.49 -16.74
CA GLY A 77 -3.38 -1.56 -16.83
C GLY A 77 -2.88 -2.57 -17.84
N LEU A 78 -3.52 -3.76 -17.91
CA LEU A 78 -3.09 -4.83 -18.82
C LEU A 78 -3.57 -4.62 -20.27
N PHE A 79 -4.79 -4.14 -20.45
CA PHE A 79 -5.45 -4.08 -21.77
C PHE A 79 -5.67 -2.64 -22.27
N GLY A 80 -5.46 -1.64 -21.44
CA GLY A 80 -5.62 -0.23 -21.80
C GLY A 80 -4.37 0.38 -22.43
N SER A 81 -4.37 1.71 -22.55
CA SER A 81 -3.22 2.46 -23.04
C SER A 81 -1.98 2.17 -22.20
N GLN A 82 -0.85 1.91 -22.84
CA GLN A 82 0.44 1.76 -22.17
C GLN A 82 1.19 3.09 -22.02
N SER A 83 0.58 4.19 -22.45
CA SER A 83 1.06 5.54 -22.16
C SER A 83 0.72 5.91 -20.71
N THR A 84 1.70 6.16 -19.88
CA THR A 84 1.52 6.48 -18.46
C THR A 84 0.55 7.66 -18.21
N PRO A 85 0.62 8.79 -18.94
CA PRO A 85 -0.32 9.90 -18.73
C PRO A 85 -1.77 9.57 -19.13
N ASP A 86 -1.98 8.59 -20.00
CA ASP A 86 -3.31 8.23 -20.52
C ASP A 86 -3.95 7.05 -19.77
N ASN A 87 -3.24 6.50 -18.75
CA ASN A 87 -3.71 5.35 -18.00
C ASN A 87 -3.78 5.65 -16.49
N VAL A 88 -4.99 5.54 -15.95
CA VAL A 88 -5.28 5.89 -14.56
C VAL A 88 -4.63 4.94 -13.54
N VAL A 89 -4.20 3.73 -13.93
CA VAL A 89 -3.71 2.74 -12.98
C VAL A 89 -2.46 3.21 -12.22
N VAL A 90 -1.53 3.87 -12.90
CA VAL A 90 -0.30 4.40 -12.27
C VAL A 90 -0.65 5.47 -11.24
N THR A 91 -1.53 6.41 -11.61
CA THR A 91 -2.03 7.44 -10.68
C THR A 91 -2.80 6.83 -9.51
N ALA A 92 -3.63 5.81 -9.76
CA ALA A 92 -4.39 5.13 -8.71
C ALA A 92 -3.46 4.43 -7.70
N VAL A 93 -2.40 3.78 -8.15
CA VAL A 93 -1.44 3.11 -7.27
C VAL A 93 -0.62 4.13 -6.48
N TRP A 94 0.04 5.06 -7.17
CA TRP A 94 1.04 5.92 -6.54
C TRP A 94 0.46 7.13 -5.82
N LEU A 95 -0.57 7.76 -6.37
CA LEU A 95 -1.17 8.94 -5.76
C LEU A 95 -2.32 8.58 -4.81
N VAL A 96 -3.26 7.75 -5.27
CA VAL A 96 -4.45 7.47 -4.46
C VAL A 96 -4.12 6.45 -3.37
N PHE A 97 -3.65 5.27 -3.75
CA PHE A 97 -3.44 4.19 -2.78
C PHE A 97 -2.24 4.47 -1.86
N TRP A 98 -1.10 4.89 -2.40
CA TRP A 98 0.13 5.07 -1.64
C TRP A 98 0.17 6.35 -0.80
N ILE A 99 -0.45 7.43 -1.27
CA ILE A 99 -0.41 8.74 -0.60
C ILE A 99 -1.76 9.08 0.02
N ALA A 100 -2.84 9.13 -0.77
CA ALA A 100 -4.11 9.64 -0.30
C ALA A 100 -4.77 8.74 0.75
N VAL A 101 -4.71 7.40 0.59
CA VAL A 101 -5.29 6.47 1.56
C VAL A 101 -4.60 6.57 2.93
N PRO A 102 -3.27 6.50 3.09
CA PRO A 102 -2.62 6.67 4.39
C PRO A 102 -2.93 8.01 5.05
N ILE A 103 -2.93 9.11 4.28
CA ILE A 103 -3.27 10.44 4.81
C ILE A 103 -4.73 10.46 5.28
N SER A 104 -5.66 9.94 4.51
CA SER A 104 -7.08 9.92 4.89
C SER A 104 -7.33 9.03 6.12
N VAL A 105 -6.65 7.90 6.25
CA VAL A 105 -6.69 7.06 7.46
C VAL A 105 -6.15 7.81 8.68
N ALA A 106 -5.10 8.61 8.51
CA ALA A 106 -4.55 9.41 9.60
C ALA A 106 -5.52 10.51 10.08
N ILE A 107 -6.34 11.06 9.17
CA ILE A 107 -7.29 12.15 9.47
C ILE A 107 -8.62 11.59 10.01
N VAL A 108 -9.20 10.62 9.32
CA VAL A 108 -10.55 10.10 9.58
C VAL A 108 -10.56 8.96 10.61
N GLY A 109 -9.44 8.25 10.74
CA GLY A 109 -9.32 7.03 11.53
C GLY A 109 -9.21 5.78 10.66
N ASN A 110 -8.92 4.64 11.27
CA ASN A 110 -8.69 3.40 10.56
C ASN A 110 -9.97 2.76 10.02
N TYR A 111 -10.40 3.20 8.87
CA TYR A 111 -11.53 2.61 8.12
C TYR A 111 -11.10 1.50 7.16
N TRP A 112 -9.79 1.30 6.95
CA TRP A 112 -9.24 0.34 5.99
C TRP A 112 -9.77 -1.09 6.15
N PRO A 113 -9.94 -1.65 7.36
CA PRO A 113 -10.49 -3.00 7.52
C PRO A 113 -11.87 -3.20 6.90
N TYR A 114 -12.66 -2.12 6.77
CA TYR A 114 -14.03 -2.17 6.24
C TYR A 114 -14.08 -2.12 4.72
N ILE A 115 -13.08 -1.50 4.08
CA ILE A 115 -13.06 -1.28 2.64
C ILE A 115 -11.98 -2.08 1.91
N SER A 116 -11.06 -2.72 2.64
CA SER A 116 -9.92 -3.44 2.04
C SER A 116 -10.39 -4.56 1.11
N PRO A 117 -10.01 -4.54 -0.18
CA PRO A 117 -10.29 -5.64 -1.10
C PRO A 117 -9.59 -6.93 -0.67
N LEU A 118 -8.44 -6.83 -0.02
CA LEU A 118 -7.70 -7.99 0.48
C LEU A 118 -8.45 -8.69 1.61
N ASN A 119 -9.15 -7.95 2.49
CA ASN A 119 -9.99 -8.54 3.51
C ASN A 119 -11.15 -9.32 2.92
N VAL A 120 -11.75 -8.83 1.82
CA VAL A 120 -12.80 -9.57 1.11
C VAL A 120 -12.25 -10.89 0.59
N VAL A 121 -11.12 -10.84 -0.13
CA VAL A 121 -10.46 -12.04 -0.68
C VAL A 121 -10.05 -13.00 0.43
N ALA A 122 -9.43 -12.50 1.51
CA ALA A 122 -8.99 -13.31 2.64
C ALA A 122 -10.16 -14.06 3.29
N ARG A 123 -11.32 -13.43 3.43
CA ARG A 123 -12.52 -14.06 3.99
C ARG A 123 -13.14 -15.11 3.08
N LEU A 124 -13.00 -14.97 1.77
CA LEU A 124 -13.47 -15.99 0.82
C LEU A 124 -12.62 -17.26 0.87
N VAL A 125 -11.31 -17.13 1.05
CA VAL A 125 -10.36 -18.25 1.01
C VAL A 125 -9.93 -18.73 2.39
N GLY A 126 -9.89 -17.84 3.38
CA GLY A 126 -9.37 -18.08 4.73
C GLY A 126 -10.14 -19.12 5.58
N PRO A 127 -11.47 -19.32 5.43
CA PRO A 127 -12.18 -20.37 6.19
C PRO A 127 -11.63 -21.79 5.97
N ARG A 128 -10.81 -21.99 4.97
CA ARG A 128 -10.14 -23.26 4.65
C ARG A 128 -8.70 -23.34 5.15
N ALA A 129 -8.29 -22.40 5.99
CA ALA A 129 -6.93 -22.38 6.54
C ALA A 129 -6.53 -23.73 7.17
N ARG A 130 -5.35 -24.19 6.84
CA ARG A 130 -4.84 -25.50 7.23
C ARG A 130 -3.64 -25.44 8.18
N LEU A 131 -3.00 -24.28 8.27
CA LEU A 131 -1.75 -24.09 8.98
C LEU A 131 -1.90 -23.02 10.07
N ALA A 132 -1.25 -23.23 11.21
CA ALA A 132 -1.10 -22.19 12.20
C ALA A 132 0.04 -21.24 11.78
N TRP A 133 -0.14 -19.93 12.02
CA TRP A 133 0.90 -18.95 11.76
C TRP A 133 2.16 -19.27 12.59
N PRO A 134 3.34 -19.42 11.97
CA PRO A 134 4.57 -19.68 12.69
C PRO A 134 4.95 -18.48 13.57
N ARG A 135 5.02 -18.69 14.89
CA ARG A 135 5.36 -17.61 15.84
C ARG A 135 6.72 -16.95 15.55
N SER A 136 7.67 -17.72 15.01
CA SER A 136 9.00 -17.22 14.61
C SER A 136 8.97 -16.22 13.46
N TRP A 137 7.93 -16.24 12.65
CA TRP A 137 7.80 -15.30 11.52
C TRP A 137 7.43 -13.89 12.01
N GLY A 138 6.63 -13.76 13.06
CA GLY A 138 6.18 -12.46 13.56
C GLY A 138 5.69 -11.56 12.43
N TYR A 139 6.26 -10.37 12.32
CA TYR A 139 5.98 -9.38 11.28
C TYR A 139 6.96 -9.42 10.09
N TRP A 140 7.90 -10.36 10.05
CA TRP A 140 8.90 -10.43 8.99
C TRP A 140 8.33 -10.48 7.57
N PRO A 141 7.27 -11.25 7.28
CA PRO A 141 6.67 -11.25 5.93
C PRO A 141 6.18 -9.87 5.49
N ALA A 142 5.54 -9.11 6.37
CA ALA A 142 5.10 -7.75 6.06
C ALA A 142 6.30 -6.81 5.85
N THR A 143 7.35 -6.95 6.65
CA THR A 143 8.59 -6.16 6.51
C THR A 143 9.28 -6.45 5.17
N ILE A 144 9.36 -7.71 4.77
CA ILE A 144 9.94 -8.12 3.48
C ILE A 144 9.12 -7.55 2.32
N LEU A 145 7.80 -7.66 2.39
CA LEU A 145 6.91 -7.12 1.35
C LEU A 145 7.03 -5.60 1.22
N PHE A 146 7.11 -4.90 2.34
CA PHE A 146 7.34 -3.45 2.35
C PHE A 146 8.70 -3.09 1.74
N PHE A 147 9.75 -3.84 2.08
CA PHE A 147 11.08 -3.66 1.49
C PHE A 147 11.07 -3.91 -0.03
N LEU A 148 10.44 -4.98 -0.49
CA LEU A 148 10.30 -5.28 -1.92
C LEU A 148 9.51 -4.19 -2.65
N PHE A 149 8.47 -3.65 -2.02
CA PHE A 149 7.73 -2.52 -2.56
C PHE A 149 8.61 -1.28 -2.70
N ALA A 150 9.39 -0.94 -1.67
CA ALA A 150 10.33 0.18 -1.72
C ALA A 150 11.42 -0.03 -2.79
N CYS A 151 11.91 -1.25 -2.97
CA CYS A 151 12.82 -1.58 -4.07
C CYS A 151 12.14 -1.39 -5.44
N GLY A 152 10.87 -1.79 -5.57
CA GLY A 152 10.08 -1.56 -6.78
C GLY A 152 9.95 -0.08 -7.12
N GLU A 153 9.72 0.75 -6.12
CA GLU A 153 9.62 2.20 -6.30
C GLU A 153 10.97 2.84 -6.63
N LEU A 154 12.02 2.52 -5.87
CA LEU A 154 13.28 3.26 -5.92
C LEU A 154 14.27 2.71 -6.95
N ILE A 155 14.25 1.40 -7.23
CA ILE A 155 15.23 0.73 -8.08
C ILE A 155 14.60 0.31 -9.42
N PHE A 156 13.41 -0.29 -9.37
CA PHE A 156 12.70 -0.84 -10.53
C PHE A 156 11.55 0.05 -11.01
N ASN A 157 11.65 1.35 -10.79
CA ASN A 157 10.57 2.30 -11.08
C ASN A 157 10.12 2.28 -12.55
N GLY A 158 10.99 1.98 -13.50
CA GLY A 158 10.62 1.86 -14.91
C GLY A 158 9.56 0.78 -15.17
N VAL A 159 9.52 -0.27 -14.36
CA VAL A 159 8.48 -1.30 -14.41
C VAL A 159 7.23 -0.85 -13.67
N THR A 160 7.38 -0.37 -12.44
CA THR A 160 6.24 -0.04 -11.56
C THR A 160 5.50 1.23 -11.98
N THR A 161 6.09 2.08 -12.82
CA THR A 161 5.44 3.25 -13.43
C THR A 161 4.83 2.97 -14.80
N SER A 162 5.03 1.77 -15.36
CA SER A 162 4.28 1.35 -16.55
C SER A 162 2.88 0.85 -16.16
N PRO A 163 1.85 1.08 -16.96
CA PRO A 163 0.50 0.61 -16.68
C PRO A 163 0.41 -0.90 -16.47
N ALA A 164 1.03 -1.69 -17.36
CA ALA A 164 1.07 -3.15 -17.23
C ALA A 164 1.82 -3.60 -15.97
N GLY A 165 3.01 -3.02 -15.71
CA GLY A 165 3.78 -3.37 -14.51
C GLY A 165 3.06 -3.04 -13.21
N ALA A 166 2.38 -1.90 -13.13
CA ALA A 166 1.54 -1.54 -11.97
C ALA A 166 0.39 -2.56 -11.78
N ALA A 167 -0.26 -2.98 -12.86
CA ALA A 167 -1.31 -3.99 -12.81
C ALA A 167 -0.78 -5.37 -12.37
N GLU A 168 0.39 -5.77 -12.85
CA GLU A 168 1.07 -7.02 -12.45
C GLU A 168 1.42 -7.01 -10.96
N VAL A 169 1.90 -5.88 -10.43
CA VAL A 169 2.19 -5.73 -8.99
C VAL A 169 0.91 -5.87 -8.16
N ILE A 170 -0.21 -5.25 -8.58
CA ILE A 170 -1.51 -5.40 -7.90
C ILE A 170 -1.93 -6.86 -7.89
N LEU A 171 -1.84 -7.57 -9.01
CA LEU A 171 -2.19 -8.98 -9.13
C LEU A 171 -1.28 -9.85 -8.26
N ALA A 172 0.02 -9.69 -8.36
CA ALA A 172 1.00 -10.47 -7.60
C ALA A 172 0.77 -10.31 -6.08
N TYR A 173 0.55 -9.07 -5.64
CA TYR A 173 0.24 -8.78 -4.24
C TYR A 173 -1.11 -9.37 -3.80
N GLY A 174 -2.14 -9.26 -4.64
CA GLY A 174 -3.46 -9.85 -4.38
C GLY A 174 -3.40 -11.37 -4.28
N VAL A 175 -2.73 -12.04 -5.22
CA VAL A 175 -2.54 -13.50 -5.22
C VAL A 175 -1.75 -13.96 -4.00
N LEU A 176 -0.65 -13.27 -3.67
CA LEU A 176 0.15 -13.60 -2.49
C LEU A 176 -0.70 -13.52 -1.21
N ASN A 177 -1.48 -12.44 -1.03
CA ASN A 177 -2.35 -12.31 0.13
C ASN A 177 -3.45 -13.40 0.14
N ALA A 178 -4.03 -13.75 -1.00
CA ALA A 178 -5.01 -14.83 -1.11
C ALA A 178 -4.40 -16.18 -0.70
N VAL A 179 -3.18 -16.48 -1.15
CA VAL A 179 -2.45 -17.70 -0.78
C VAL A 179 -2.15 -17.72 0.71
N MET A 180 -1.66 -16.62 1.26
CA MET A 180 -1.38 -16.52 2.71
C MET A 180 -2.65 -16.70 3.54
N ALA A 181 -3.75 -16.08 3.15
CA ALA A 181 -5.04 -16.27 3.81
C ALA A 181 -5.58 -17.70 3.68
N ALA A 182 -5.41 -18.35 2.53
CA ALA A 182 -5.82 -19.74 2.33
C ALA A 182 -5.00 -20.72 3.19
N LEU A 183 -3.73 -20.40 3.44
CA LEU A 183 -2.86 -21.25 4.25
C LEU A 183 -3.05 -21.01 5.75
N PHE A 184 -3.11 -19.78 6.19
CA PHE A 184 -3.02 -19.38 7.61
C PHE A 184 -4.31 -18.79 8.18
N GLY A 185 -5.30 -18.48 7.35
CA GLY A 185 -6.55 -17.84 7.76
C GLY A 185 -6.59 -16.33 7.47
N ALA A 186 -7.76 -15.75 7.68
CA ALA A 186 -8.04 -14.32 7.51
C ALA A 186 -7.96 -13.59 8.86
#